data_457a047ccab1c4a4c582312a7e1d5b2f
#
_entry.id   457a047ccab1c4a4c582312a7e1d5b2f
#
_cell.length_a   1.000
_cell.length_b   1.000
_cell.length_c   1.000
_cell.angle_alpha   90.00
_cell.angle_beta   90.00
_cell.angle_gamma   90.00
#
_symmetry.space_group_name_H-M   'P 1'
#
loop_
_entity.id
_entity.type
_entity.pdbx_description
1 polymer ?
#
loop_
_entity_poly.entity_id
_entity_poly.type
_entity_poly.pdbx_seq_one_letter_code
_entity_poly.pdbx_strand_id
1 'polypeptide(L)'
;VIFGALARYAFVILSWYSKGSIITVVLQVTCGLGSEVEREVIPMIEDETYRGWHAMAPKLEDDSIAETTLTGESLLENPLLNKGSAFTEAERRELGLLGLLPPHVATMEQQLARTYENYRRKTSDLERYIFLASLQDRNETLFYRLLQEHIREMSPIVYTPEVGEACENYSHIYRRARGLYISYPQRDDIETILRNASHRHIRVIVVTDGERILGLGDLGLGGMDIPVGKLALYTLCAGIHPATTLPIMLDTGTNNPTLLNDPLYLGWRHERVRGPAYDAFIEAFVRGARNAFPDAVLQWEDFAKDNARRLLDRYREDVRSFNDDIQGTGAVTLAGLLAAMDVVGSTLREQRIVALGAGSAATGICEQIVAAMVGEGMTQRDARAAIWLVDSHGLVHDGRSDLDASKGIYAQPNDRVAGWEIATPGHFSLEDVVRAVHPTVLIGTAALPGAFSETIVREMARRTQRPIIFPLSNPTVKSEAAPADLIAWTEGRAIVATGSPFADVIYDGRTFQIGQCNNMFIFPGVGLGVIASGARLVTNSMFVSAARALSACSPARSSPGQALYPPLEEVRTVSRRVALAVAAAAVDEGLAEPLAPPDLDARIRETMWEPRYASVRHVTRQ
;
A
#
# COMPACT_ATOMS: atom_id res chain seq x y z
N VAL A 1 -57.00 -22.28 -22.54
CA VAL A 1 -56.23 -22.13 -23.74
C VAL A 1 -54.77 -22.40 -23.40
N ILE A 2 -54.28 -23.45 -23.97
CA ILE A 2 -53.02 -24.13 -23.64
C ILE A 2 -51.91 -23.51 -24.49
N PHE A 3 -50.76 -23.18 -23.89
CA PHE A 3 -49.47 -23.12 -24.60
C PHE A 3 -48.46 -24.03 -23.90
N GLY A 4 -48.11 -25.12 -24.59
CA GLY A 4 -47.08 -26.03 -24.20
C GLY A 4 -45.70 -25.52 -24.58
N ALA A 5 -44.76 -25.65 -23.66
CA ALA A 5 -43.35 -25.36 -23.82
C ALA A 5 -42.68 -26.41 -24.74
N LEU A 6 -41.96 -25.94 -25.75
CA LEU A 6 -40.93 -26.67 -26.45
C LEU A 6 -39.60 -25.94 -26.24
N ALA A 7 -38.78 -26.47 -25.34
CA ALA A 7 -37.38 -26.07 -25.20
C ALA A 7 -36.61 -26.49 -26.46
N ARG A 8 -36.04 -25.53 -27.20
CA ARG A 8 -35.10 -25.80 -28.31
C ARG A 8 -33.71 -25.35 -27.85
N TYR A 9 -32.78 -26.28 -27.83
CA TYR A 9 -31.38 -26.01 -27.58
C TYR A 9 -30.77 -25.34 -28.83
N ALA A 10 -30.19 -24.15 -28.64
CA ALA A 10 -29.36 -23.49 -29.63
C ALA A 10 -27.87 -23.74 -29.29
N PHE A 11 -27.11 -24.31 -30.22
CA PHE A 11 -25.65 -24.37 -30.10
C PHE A 11 -25.03 -23.16 -30.75
N VAL A 12 -24.21 -22.42 -29.97
CA VAL A 12 -23.41 -21.28 -30.47
C VAL A 12 -22.00 -21.77 -30.70
N ILE A 13 -21.51 -21.71 -31.94
CA ILE A 13 -20.11 -21.95 -32.28
C ILE A 13 -19.44 -20.59 -32.47
N LEU A 14 -18.48 -20.25 -31.62
CA LEU A 14 -17.65 -19.09 -31.74
C LEU A 14 -16.35 -19.44 -32.49
N SER A 15 -16.15 -18.87 -33.66
CA SER A 15 -14.86 -18.97 -34.36
C SER A 15 -14.20 -17.59 -34.45
N TRP A 16 -12.89 -17.54 -34.12
CA TRP A 16 -12.09 -16.33 -34.13
C TRP A 16 -11.34 -16.19 -35.44
N TYR A 17 -11.44 -15.03 -36.07
CA TYR A 17 -10.56 -14.62 -37.17
C TYR A 17 -9.99 -13.25 -36.89
N SER A 18 -8.67 -13.11 -36.91
CA SER A 18 -7.96 -11.84 -36.80
C SER A 18 -7.33 -11.49 -38.14
N LYS A 19 -7.73 -10.37 -38.72
CA LYS A 19 -6.96 -9.64 -39.73
C LYS A 19 -7.11 -8.14 -39.43
N GLY A 20 -6.06 -7.57 -38.83
CA GLY A 20 -5.85 -6.13 -38.72
C GLY A 20 -7.01 -5.31 -38.16
N SER A 21 -6.92 -4.87 -36.93
CA SER A 21 -7.68 -3.77 -36.31
C SER A 21 -9.22 -3.84 -36.26
N ILE A 22 -9.86 -4.90 -36.71
CA ILE A 22 -11.33 -5.08 -36.59
C ILE A 22 -11.59 -6.51 -36.12
N ILE A 23 -12.22 -6.66 -34.95
CA ILE A 23 -12.69 -7.94 -34.44
C ILE A 23 -14.15 -8.12 -34.93
N THR A 24 -14.36 -9.04 -35.86
CA THR A 24 -15.70 -9.39 -36.32
C THR A 24 -16.14 -10.68 -35.63
N VAL A 25 -17.20 -10.61 -34.81
CA VAL A 25 -17.83 -11.78 -34.20
C VAL A 25 -18.97 -12.22 -35.12
N VAL A 26 -18.87 -13.45 -35.66
CA VAL A 26 -19.95 -14.04 -36.46
C VAL A 26 -20.75 -14.98 -35.58
N LEU A 27 -22.00 -14.64 -35.29
CA LEU A 27 -22.96 -15.50 -34.64
C LEU A 27 -23.63 -16.39 -35.66
N GLN A 28 -23.39 -17.70 -35.61
CA GLN A 28 -24.05 -18.66 -36.45
C GLN A 28 -25.12 -19.40 -35.63
N VAL A 29 -26.38 -19.08 -35.85
CA VAL A 29 -27.52 -19.79 -35.24
C VAL A 29 -28.01 -20.85 -36.19
N THR A 30 -27.87 -22.13 -35.86
CA THR A 30 -28.46 -23.22 -36.63
C THR A 30 -29.81 -23.61 -36.02
N CYS A 31 -30.89 -23.40 -36.75
CA CYS A 31 -32.19 -23.95 -36.43
C CYS A 31 -32.34 -25.28 -37.17
N GLY A 32 -32.65 -26.33 -36.42
CA GLY A 32 -32.70 -27.70 -36.96
C GLY A 32 -33.90 -28.00 -37.83
N LEU A 33 -33.99 -27.39 -39.01
CA LEU A 33 -34.79 -27.84 -40.15
C LEU A 33 -34.26 -27.04 -41.36
N GLY A 34 -33.60 -27.73 -42.26
CA GLY A 34 -32.83 -27.23 -43.39
C GLY A 34 -33.50 -26.10 -44.19
N SER A 35 -33.10 -24.89 -43.92
CA SER A 35 -33.27 -23.71 -44.78
C SER A 35 -32.33 -22.59 -44.31
N GLU A 36 -31.83 -21.84 -45.23
CA GLU A 36 -30.84 -20.80 -45.29
C GLU A 36 -30.45 -20.12 -43.95
N VAL A 37 -29.13 -19.96 -43.78
CA VAL A 37 -28.47 -19.25 -42.68
C VAL A 37 -28.53 -17.76 -42.99
N GLU A 38 -29.37 -17.02 -42.29
CA GLU A 38 -29.23 -15.55 -42.23
C GLU A 38 -28.00 -15.18 -41.39
N ARG A 39 -27.06 -14.45 -41.99
CA ARG A 39 -25.87 -13.91 -41.30
C ARG A 39 -26.22 -12.48 -40.84
N GLU A 40 -26.58 -12.37 -39.60
CA GLU A 40 -26.66 -11.04 -38.99
C GLU A 40 -25.29 -10.63 -38.45
N VAL A 41 -24.69 -9.62 -39.06
CA VAL A 41 -23.48 -8.99 -38.57
C VAL A 41 -23.93 -7.91 -37.59
N ILE A 42 -23.85 -8.18 -36.29
CA ILE A 42 -24.05 -7.18 -35.28
C ILE A 42 -22.72 -6.44 -35.14
N PRO A 43 -22.62 -5.16 -35.55
CA PRO A 43 -21.45 -4.36 -35.24
C PRO A 43 -21.40 -4.23 -33.72
N MET A 44 -20.34 -4.75 -33.09
CA MET A 44 -19.99 -4.36 -31.74
C MET A 44 -19.76 -2.84 -31.82
N ILE A 45 -20.69 -2.11 -31.26
CA ILE A 45 -20.50 -0.68 -31.01
C ILE A 45 -19.28 -0.64 -30.07
N GLU A 46 -18.10 -0.33 -30.63
CA GLU A 46 -17.02 0.17 -29.81
C GLU A 46 -17.64 1.36 -29.05
N ASP A 47 -17.69 1.23 -27.73
CA ASP A 47 -18.20 2.30 -26.88
C ASP A 47 -17.19 3.46 -26.98
N GLU A 48 -17.36 4.28 -28.02
CA GLU A 48 -16.55 5.46 -28.32
C GLU A 48 -16.67 6.54 -27.23
N THR A 49 -17.43 6.28 -26.18
CA THR A 49 -17.62 7.19 -25.05
C THR A 49 -16.31 7.55 -24.34
N TYR A 50 -15.23 6.84 -24.60
CA TYR A 50 -13.96 6.97 -23.87
C TYR A 50 -12.70 7.21 -24.73
N ARG A 51 -12.80 7.44 -26.03
CA ARG A 51 -11.62 7.80 -26.85
C ARG A 51 -10.96 9.13 -26.42
N GLY A 52 -11.66 10.01 -25.73
CA GLY A 52 -11.10 11.25 -25.17
C GLY A 52 -10.03 11.04 -24.08
N TRP A 53 -9.95 9.84 -23.50
CA TRP A 53 -8.96 9.51 -22.46
C TRP A 53 -7.73 8.76 -22.99
N HIS A 54 -7.76 8.23 -24.20
CA HIS A 54 -6.60 7.59 -24.83
C HIS A 54 -5.45 8.55 -25.16
N ALA A 55 -5.71 9.85 -25.13
CA ALA A 55 -4.69 10.90 -25.38
C ALA A 55 -4.09 11.48 -24.10
N MET A 56 -4.53 11.03 -22.92
CA MET A 56 -4.22 11.70 -21.66
C MET A 56 -3.52 10.81 -20.61
N ALA A 57 -2.46 10.12 -21.00
CA ALA A 57 -1.26 10.21 -20.19
C ALA A 57 -0.64 11.56 -20.56
N PRO A 58 -0.69 12.60 -19.72
CA PRO A 58 -0.15 13.89 -20.11
C PRO A 58 1.33 13.73 -20.39
N LYS A 59 1.77 13.98 -21.61
CA LYS A 59 3.14 14.41 -21.83
C LYS A 59 3.26 15.70 -21.04
N LEU A 60 4.08 15.68 -20.00
CA LEU A 60 4.38 16.82 -19.14
C LEU A 60 5.28 17.79 -19.92
N GLU A 61 4.72 18.49 -20.88
CA GLU A 61 5.16 19.80 -21.30
C GLU A 61 4.17 20.81 -20.68
N ASP A 62 4.64 21.98 -20.30
CA ASP A 62 3.98 22.99 -19.42
C ASP A 62 2.58 23.50 -19.85
N ASP A 63 2.02 22.95 -20.92
CA ASP A 63 0.72 23.27 -21.51
C ASP A 63 -0.19 22.03 -21.70
N SER A 64 -0.32 21.16 -20.67
CA SER A 64 -1.25 20.03 -20.77
C SER A 64 -2.72 20.53 -20.90
N ILE A 65 -3.33 20.24 -22.03
CA ILE A 65 -4.75 20.54 -22.30
C ILE A 65 -5.55 19.28 -21.96
N ALA A 66 -6.50 19.41 -21.04
CA ALA A 66 -7.49 18.39 -20.73
C ALA A 66 -8.72 18.58 -21.65
N GLU A 67 -8.98 17.64 -22.54
CA GLU A 67 -10.15 17.64 -23.40
C GLU A 67 -11.32 16.94 -22.69
N THR A 68 -12.53 17.54 -22.76
CA THR A 68 -13.72 16.99 -22.13
C THR A 68 -14.98 17.32 -22.91
N THR A 69 -15.96 16.43 -22.81
CA THR A 69 -17.34 16.69 -23.27
C THR A 69 -18.23 17.24 -22.16
N LEU A 70 -17.72 17.32 -20.92
CA LEU A 70 -18.47 17.83 -19.76
C LEU A 70 -18.52 19.36 -19.79
N THR A 71 -19.67 19.91 -19.43
CA THR A 71 -19.90 21.35 -19.32
C THR A 71 -20.78 21.67 -18.10
N GLY A 72 -20.81 22.91 -17.67
CA GLY A 72 -21.67 23.36 -16.59
C GLY A 72 -21.44 22.63 -15.27
N GLU A 73 -22.50 22.27 -14.56
CA GLU A 73 -22.45 21.60 -13.26
C GLU A 73 -21.76 20.24 -13.33
N SER A 74 -22.01 19.45 -14.40
CA SER A 74 -21.37 18.14 -14.56
C SER A 74 -19.84 18.22 -14.61
N LEU A 75 -19.26 19.30 -15.14
CA LEU A 75 -17.82 19.53 -15.10
C LEU A 75 -17.35 19.87 -13.67
N LEU A 76 -18.12 20.68 -12.93
CA LEU A 76 -17.79 21.03 -11.54
C LEU A 76 -17.93 19.85 -10.57
N GLU A 77 -18.70 18.82 -10.91
CA GLU A 77 -18.83 17.58 -10.16
C GLU A 77 -17.69 16.57 -10.43
N ASN A 78 -16.88 16.80 -11.48
CA ASN A 78 -15.76 15.94 -11.79
C ASN A 78 -14.50 16.36 -11.00
N PRO A 79 -14.04 15.60 -10.00
CA PRO A 79 -12.96 16.03 -9.10
C PRO A 79 -11.59 16.17 -9.79
N LEU A 80 -11.36 15.50 -10.90
CA LEU A 80 -10.11 15.56 -11.66
C LEU A 80 -10.02 16.79 -12.57
N LEU A 81 -11.17 17.31 -13.06
CA LEU A 81 -11.24 18.43 -13.99
C LEU A 81 -11.67 19.73 -13.31
N ASN A 82 -12.30 19.63 -12.15
CA ASN A 82 -12.79 20.79 -11.42
C ASN A 82 -11.64 21.66 -10.88
N LYS A 83 -11.53 22.87 -11.37
CA LYS A 83 -10.58 23.89 -10.92
C LYS A 83 -11.22 24.88 -9.95
N GLY A 84 -12.52 24.74 -9.65
CA GLY A 84 -13.28 25.69 -8.83
C GLY A 84 -13.16 27.12 -9.34
N SER A 85 -12.83 28.06 -8.45
CA SER A 85 -12.67 29.47 -8.82
C SER A 85 -11.45 29.77 -9.72
N ALA A 86 -10.59 28.79 -10.01
CA ALA A 86 -9.41 28.99 -10.86
C ALA A 86 -9.69 28.80 -12.37
N PHE A 87 -10.91 28.40 -12.77
CA PHE A 87 -11.27 28.46 -14.19
C PHE A 87 -11.13 29.87 -14.71
N THR A 88 -10.35 30.04 -15.80
CA THR A 88 -10.14 31.32 -16.46
C THR A 88 -11.44 31.86 -17.11
N GLU A 89 -11.50 33.15 -17.41
CA GLU A 89 -12.66 33.72 -18.09
C GLU A 89 -12.99 33.06 -19.43
N ALA A 90 -11.94 32.65 -20.17
CA ALA A 90 -12.11 31.96 -21.44
C ALA A 90 -12.74 30.57 -21.23
N GLU A 91 -12.20 29.79 -20.30
CA GLU A 91 -12.74 28.46 -19.95
C GLU A 91 -14.17 28.55 -19.41
N ARG A 92 -14.48 29.56 -18.59
CA ARG A 92 -15.86 29.77 -18.08
C ARG A 92 -16.87 29.98 -19.19
N ARG A 93 -16.48 30.68 -20.26
CA ARG A 93 -17.36 30.90 -21.44
C ARG A 93 -17.48 29.62 -22.27
N GLU A 94 -16.35 28.99 -22.57
CA GLU A 94 -16.33 27.80 -23.42
C GLU A 94 -17.06 26.62 -22.77
N LEU A 95 -16.87 26.42 -21.44
CA LEU A 95 -17.37 25.28 -20.68
C LEU A 95 -18.73 25.50 -20.02
N GLY A 96 -19.42 26.63 -20.30
CA GLY A 96 -20.76 26.91 -19.76
C GLY A 96 -20.78 27.18 -18.25
N LEU A 97 -19.70 27.75 -17.68
CA LEU A 97 -19.56 27.99 -16.23
C LEU A 97 -19.94 29.41 -15.79
N LEU A 98 -20.40 30.28 -16.72
CA LEU A 98 -20.79 31.64 -16.39
C LEU A 98 -21.99 31.64 -15.42
N GLY A 99 -21.84 32.35 -14.29
CA GLY A 99 -22.87 32.42 -13.25
C GLY A 99 -22.82 31.25 -12.25
N LEU A 100 -22.15 30.14 -12.55
CA LEU A 100 -21.99 29.00 -11.64
C LEU A 100 -20.83 29.20 -10.64
N LEU A 101 -19.88 30.07 -10.94
CA LEU A 101 -18.72 30.34 -10.10
C LEU A 101 -18.71 31.83 -9.67
N PRO A 102 -18.15 32.13 -8.48
CA PRO A 102 -17.87 33.50 -8.07
C PRO A 102 -17.04 34.24 -9.14
N PRO A 103 -17.26 35.57 -9.37
CA PRO A 103 -16.64 36.25 -10.49
C PRO A 103 -15.11 36.32 -10.45
N HIS A 104 -14.51 36.33 -9.26
CA HIS A 104 -13.05 36.37 -9.13
C HIS A 104 -12.41 35.08 -9.65
N VAL A 105 -11.44 35.21 -10.55
CA VAL A 105 -10.58 34.10 -10.97
C VAL A 105 -9.42 33.97 -9.96
N ALA A 106 -9.48 32.96 -9.12
CA ALA A 106 -8.47 32.75 -8.07
C ALA A 106 -7.24 32.01 -8.62
N THR A 107 -6.06 32.32 -8.07
CA THR A 107 -4.85 31.50 -8.31
C THR A 107 -4.87 30.24 -7.43
N MET A 108 -3.98 29.28 -7.73
CA MET A 108 -3.79 28.09 -6.90
C MET A 108 -3.41 28.48 -5.47
N GLU A 109 -2.51 29.46 -5.29
CA GLU A 109 -2.04 29.92 -3.98
C GLU A 109 -3.18 30.52 -3.15
N GLN A 110 -4.09 31.28 -3.78
CA GLN A 110 -5.27 31.83 -3.11
C GLN A 110 -6.26 30.73 -2.69
N GLN A 111 -6.41 29.68 -3.51
CA GLN A 111 -7.23 28.53 -3.14
C GLN A 111 -6.61 27.74 -2.01
N LEU A 112 -5.30 27.50 -2.05
CA LEU A 112 -4.54 26.82 -0.98
C LEU A 112 -4.65 27.56 0.34
N ALA A 113 -4.39 28.87 0.36
CA ALA A 113 -4.50 29.68 1.56
C ALA A 113 -5.91 29.59 2.19
N ARG A 114 -6.96 29.72 1.39
CA ARG A 114 -8.37 29.60 1.85
C ARG A 114 -8.66 28.20 2.37
N THR A 115 -8.20 27.16 1.68
CA THR A 115 -8.46 25.78 2.04
C THR A 115 -7.73 25.41 3.32
N TYR A 116 -6.47 25.84 3.47
CA TYR A 116 -5.69 25.64 4.68
C TYR A 116 -6.28 26.38 5.89
N GLU A 117 -6.75 27.61 5.71
CA GLU A 117 -7.48 28.35 6.75
C GLU A 117 -8.70 27.57 7.24
N ASN A 118 -9.49 26.99 6.32
CA ASN A 118 -10.66 26.18 6.67
C ASN A 118 -10.29 24.87 7.37
N TYR A 119 -9.21 24.20 6.94
CA TYR A 119 -8.67 23.03 7.56
C TYR A 119 -8.27 23.31 9.02
N ARG A 120 -7.54 24.39 9.26
CA ARG A 120 -7.09 24.78 10.62
C ARG A 120 -8.21 25.14 11.58
N ARG A 121 -9.40 25.49 11.09
CA ARG A 121 -10.59 25.74 11.92
C ARG A 121 -11.22 24.46 12.47
N LYS A 122 -10.82 23.27 11.98
CA LYS A 122 -11.36 21.99 12.46
C LYS A 122 -10.80 21.68 13.85
N THR A 123 -11.67 21.19 14.73
CA THR A 123 -11.36 21.04 16.16
C THR A 123 -10.81 19.67 16.53
N SER A 124 -11.04 18.64 15.70
CA SER A 124 -10.51 17.28 15.87
C SER A 124 -9.84 16.79 14.59
N ASP A 125 -9.02 15.74 14.71
CA ASP A 125 -8.34 15.14 13.57
C ASP A 125 -9.33 14.39 12.67
N LEU A 126 -10.36 13.76 13.23
CA LEU A 126 -11.45 13.17 12.45
C LEU A 126 -12.20 14.23 11.62
N GLU A 127 -12.47 15.41 12.17
CA GLU A 127 -13.06 16.52 11.40
C GLU A 127 -12.12 17.03 10.29
N ARG A 128 -10.80 17.00 10.52
CA ARG A 128 -9.78 17.31 9.50
C ARG A 128 -9.76 16.25 8.42
N TYR A 129 -9.83 14.97 8.79
CA TYR A 129 -9.96 13.85 7.85
C TYR A 129 -11.19 14.03 6.94
N ILE A 130 -12.37 14.22 7.53
CA ILE A 130 -13.63 14.42 6.79
C ILE A 130 -13.54 15.63 5.85
N PHE A 131 -12.90 16.71 6.29
CA PHE A 131 -12.69 17.90 5.45
C PHE A 131 -11.80 17.59 4.25
N LEU A 132 -10.69 16.89 4.45
CA LEU A 132 -9.74 16.50 3.40
C LEU A 132 -10.37 15.50 2.43
N ALA A 133 -11.11 14.50 2.91
CA ALA A 133 -11.87 13.57 2.08
C ALA A 133 -12.90 14.30 1.20
N SER A 134 -13.64 15.27 1.77
CA SER A 134 -14.59 16.11 1.02
C SER A 134 -13.89 17.02 -0.01
N LEU A 135 -12.67 17.45 0.25
CA LEU A 135 -11.87 18.19 -0.72
C LEU A 135 -11.43 17.28 -1.87
N GLN A 136 -10.95 16.08 -1.56
CA GLN A 136 -10.56 15.08 -2.54
C GLN A 136 -11.72 14.73 -3.48
N ASP A 137 -12.94 14.59 -2.94
CA ASP A 137 -14.14 14.25 -3.71
C ASP A 137 -14.60 15.33 -4.69
N ARG A 138 -14.14 16.57 -4.56
CA ARG A 138 -14.57 17.66 -5.44
C ARG A 138 -13.44 18.32 -6.22
N ASN A 139 -12.17 18.24 -5.75
CA ASN A 139 -11.01 18.83 -6.44
C ASN A 139 -9.73 18.11 -6.03
N GLU A 140 -9.37 17.06 -6.74
CA GLU A 140 -8.20 16.23 -6.42
C GLU A 140 -6.89 16.99 -6.63
N THR A 141 -6.79 17.86 -7.63
CA THR A 141 -5.58 18.66 -7.86
C THR A 141 -5.26 19.56 -6.67
N LEU A 142 -6.28 20.27 -6.15
CA LEU A 142 -6.12 21.12 -4.97
C LEU A 142 -5.82 20.31 -3.71
N PHE A 143 -6.47 19.15 -3.55
CA PHE A 143 -6.22 18.23 -2.44
C PHE A 143 -4.76 17.78 -2.41
N TYR A 144 -4.22 17.23 -3.50
CA TYR A 144 -2.84 16.75 -3.54
C TYR A 144 -1.83 17.88 -3.44
N ARG A 145 -2.11 19.06 -4.00
CA ARG A 145 -1.26 20.23 -3.84
C ARG A 145 -1.18 20.68 -2.38
N LEU A 146 -2.31 20.72 -1.69
CA LEU A 146 -2.38 21.03 -0.26
C LEU A 146 -1.58 20.04 0.57
N LEU A 147 -1.72 18.73 0.29
CA LEU A 147 -0.97 17.68 0.99
C LEU A 147 0.55 17.81 0.75
N GLN A 148 0.98 18.17 -0.45
CA GLN A 148 2.41 18.38 -0.74
C GLN A 148 3.00 19.52 0.08
N GLU A 149 2.26 20.63 0.21
CA GLU A 149 2.75 21.80 0.95
C GLU A 149 2.75 21.61 2.47
N HIS A 150 1.87 20.72 2.97
CA HIS A 150 1.70 20.47 4.40
C HIS A 150 1.88 19.00 4.77
N ILE A 151 2.82 18.31 4.13
CA ILE A 151 2.93 16.85 4.22
C ILE A 151 3.11 16.34 5.65
N ARG A 152 3.91 17.00 6.50
CA ARG A 152 4.12 16.59 7.89
C ARG A 152 2.84 16.66 8.72
N GLU A 153 2.04 17.70 8.49
CA GLU A 153 0.81 17.93 9.24
C GLU A 153 -0.33 17.04 8.76
N MET A 154 -0.42 16.82 7.44
CA MET A 154 -1.60 16.21 6.83
C MET A 154 -1.43 14.72 6.52
N SER A 155 -0.22 14.20 6.37
CA SER A 155 -0.05 12.75 6.14
C SER A 155 -0.56 11.89 7.31
N PRO A 156 -0.40 12.27 8.60
CA PRO A 156 -1.02 11.54 9.70
C PRO A 156 -2.55 11.59 9.72
N ILE A 157 -3.14 12.59 9.06
CA ILE A 157 -4.60 12.75 8.96
C ILE A 157 -5.17 11.90 7.83
N VAL A 158 -4.55 11.91 6.65
CA VAL A 158 -5.06 11.15 5.48
C VAL A 158 -4.71 9.66 5.54
N TYR A 159 -3.78 9.28 6.43
CA TYR A 159 -3.37 7.91 6.66
C TYR A 159 -3.20 7.64 8.16
N THR A 160 -2.19 6.85 8.56
CA THR A 160 -1.98 6.50 9.97
C THR A 160 -1.44 7.69 10.78
N PRO A 161 -1.97 7.95 11.99
CA PRO A 161 -2.92 7.10 12.74
C PRO A 161 -4.40 7.36 12.46
N GLU A 162 -4.78 8.52 11.93
CA GLU A 162 -6.18 9.00 11.88
C GLU A 162 -7.10 8.15 11.00
N VAL A 163 -6.58 7.55 9.92
CA VAL A 163 -7.36 6.64 9.07
C VAL A 163 -7.94 5.46 9.86
N GLY A 164 -7.31 5.06 10.96
CA GLY A 164 -7.84 4.03 11.86
C GLY A 164 -9.16 4.46 12.50
N GLU A 165 -9.23 5.68 13.07
CA GLU A 165 -10.45 6.24 13.63
C GLU A 165 -11.51 6.46 12.56
N ALA A 166 -11.11 6.88 11.36
CA ALA A 166 -12.01 6.98 10.22
C ALA A 166 -12.63 5.64 9.83
N CYS A 167 -11.85 4.55 9.79
CA CYS A 167 -12.34 3.19 9.54
C CYS A 167 -13.34 2.71 10.61
N GLU A 168 -13.08 2.98 11.90
CA GLU A 168 -14.02 2.65 12.99
C GLU A 168 -15.35 3.38 12.84
N ASN A 169 -15.32 4.63 12.37
CA ASN A 169 -16.49 5.48 12.18
C ASN A 169 -17.03 5.48 10.75
N TYR A 170 -16.49 4.68 9.84
CA TYR A 170 -16.76 4.71 8.40
C TYR A 170 -18.24 4.87 8.05
N SER A 171 -19.10 4.00 8.59
CA SER A 171 -20.53 3.98 8.30
C SER A 171 -21.27 5.23 8.80
N HIS A 172 -20.75 5.87 9.86
CA HIS A 172 -21.33 7.08 10.45
C HIS A 172 -20.86 8.37 9.77
N ILE A 173 -19.66 8.36 9.16
CA ILE A 173 -19.10 9.52 8.45
C ILE A 173 -19.21 9.43 6.94
N TYR A 174 -19.75 8.34 6.41
CA TYR A 174 -19.91 8.10 4.97
C TYR A 174 -20.65 9.24 4.27
N ARG A 175 -20.08 9.73 3.15
CA ARG A 175 -20.65 10.81 2.35
C ARG A 175 -20.71 10.47 0.86
N ARG A 176 -19.67 9.84 0.34
CA ARG A 176 -19.55 9.47 -1.07
C ARG A 176 -18.79 8.18 -1.23
N ALA A 177 -19.20 7.35 -2.17
CA ALA A 177 -18.46 6.14 -2.53
C ALA A 177 -17.15 6.52 -3.22
N ARG A 178 -16.04 5.86 -2.84
CA ARG A 178 -14.75 5.95 -3.51
C ARG A 178 -14.22 4.54 -3.75
N GLY A 179 -13.98 4.19 -5.03
CA GLY A 179 -13.59 2.85 -5.42
C GLY A 179 -14.73 1.86 -5.57
N LEU A 180 -14.42 0.57 -5.45
CA LEU A 180 -15.36 -0.52 -5.64
C LEU A 180 -15.56 -1.34 -4.36
N TYR A 181 -16.80 -1.71 -4.11
CA TYR A 181 -17.22 -2.61 -3.03
C TYR A 181 -17.70 -3.90 -3.67
N ILE A 182 -16.98 -4.99 -3.42
CA ILE A 182 -17.31 -6.32 -3.95
C ILE A 182 -17.74 -7.19 -2.79
N SER A 183 -19.04 -7.34 -2.61
CA SER A 183 -19.61 -8.15 -1.51
C SER A 183 -19.74 -9.61 -1.93
N TYR A 184 -19.52 -10.55 -1.01
CA TYR A 184 -19.66 -11.98 -1.27
C TYR A 184 -21.01 -12.41 -1.87
N PRO A 185 -22.16 -11.86 -1.48
CA PRO A 185 -23.43 -12.11 -2.17
C PRO A 185 -23.42 -11.79 -3.67
N GLN A 186 -22.56 -10.86 -4.11
CA GLN A 186 -22.40 -10.43 -5.50
C GLN A 186 -21.23 -11.12 -6.21
N ARG A 187 -20.74 -12.24 -5.70
CA ARG A 187 -19.56 -12.96 -6.22
C ARG A 187 -19.68 -13.38 -7.69
N ASP A 188 -20.90 -13.58 -8.16
CA ASP A 188 -21.16 -13.98 -9.55
C ASP A 188 -21.14 -12.77 -10.50
N ASP A 189 -21.17 -11.54 -9.98
CA ASP A 189 -21.19 -10.27 -10.72
C ASP A 189 -19.83 -9.53 -10.74
N ILE A 190 -18.76 -10.13 -10.23
CA ILE A 190 -17.45 -9.48 -10.04
C ILE A 190 -16.95 -8.79 -11.33
N GLU A 191 -17.02 -9.45 -12.48
CA GLU A 191 -16.60 -8.87 -13.75
C GLU A 191 -17.42 -7.63 -14.13
N THR A 192 -18.72 -7.66 -13.84
CA THR A 192 -19.62 -6.51 -14.05
C THR A 192 -19.26 -5.37 -13.11
N ILE A 193 -19.01 -5.65 -11.83
CA ILE A 193 -18.62 -4.67 -10.84
C ILE A 193 -17.30 -4.00 -11.24
N LEU A 194 -16.30 -4.77 -11.67
CA LEU A 194 -15.01 -4.24 -12.11
C LEU A 194 -15.15 -3.34 -13.36
N ARG A 195 -16.07 -3.67 -14.26
CA ARG A 195 -16.41 -2.81 -15.42
C ARG A 195 -17.11 -1.51 -15.03
N ASN A 196 -17.72 -1.42 -13.86
CA ASN A 196 -18.31 -0.18 -13.34
C ASN A 196 -17.27 0.80 -12.80
N ALA A 197 -15.98 0.43 -12.73
CA ALA A 197 -14.93 1.37 -12.39
C ALA A 197 -14.99 2.59 -13.32
N SER A 198 -14.91 3.80 -12.73
CA SER A 198 -15.04 5.06 -13.46
C SER A 198 -13.91 5.30 -14.47
N HIS A 199 -12.77 4.62 -14.29
CA HIS A 199 -11.60 4.73 -15.15
C HIS A 199 -11.18 3.37 -15.69
N ARG A 200 -10.72 3.34 -16.96
CA ARG A 200 -10.35 2.11 -17.66
C ARG A 200 -8.86 1.78 -17.58
N HIS A 201 -8.02 2.79 -17.36
CA HIS A 201 -6.55 2.64 -17.32
C HIS A 201 -6.04 2.60 -15.88
N ILE A 202 -6.49 1.61 -15.12
CA ILE A 202 -6.01 1.43 -13.74
C ILE A 202 -4.58 0.86 -13.78
N ARG A 203 -3.67 1.50 -13.03
CA ARG A 203 -2.28 1.08 -12.87
C ARG A 203 -1.97 0.54 -11.48
N VAL A 204 -2.71 0.97 -10.46
CA VAL A 204 -2.57 0.49 -9.09
C VAL A 204 -3.93 0.16 -8.51
N ILE A 205 -4.06 -1.05 -8.00
CA ILE A 205 -5.19 -1.50 -7.18
C ILE A 205 -4.66 -1.76 -5.78
N VAL A 206 -5.26 -1.15 -4.76
CA VAL A 206 -5.08 -1.56 -3.36
C VAL A 206 -6.35 -2.24 -2.91
N VAL A 207 -6.22 -3.45 -2.37
CA VAL A 207 -7.36 -4.27 -1.97
C VAL A 207 -7.23 -4.74 -0.53
N THR A 208 -8.34 -4.70 0.20
CA THR A 208 -8.47 -5.25 1.56
C THR A 208 -9.76 -6.04 1.70
N ASP A 209 -9.81 -6.97 2.67
CA ASP A 209 -11.06 -7.59 3.14
C ASP A 209 -11.50 -7.04 4.51
N GLY A 210 -10.78 -6.07 5.06
CA GLY A 210 -11.10 -5.38 6.30
C GLY A 210 -10.99 -6.24 7.56
N GLU A 211 -10.34 -7.41 7.50
CA GLU A 211 -10.27 -8.34 8.61
C GLU A 211 -9.25 -7.94 9.69
N ARG A 212 -8.17 -7.26 9.28
CA ARG A 212 -7.07 -6.92 10.19
C ARG A 212 -6.58 -5.49 10.00
N ILE A 213 -7.46 -4.53 10.21
CA ILE A 213 -7.13 -3.11 10.06
C ILE A 213 -6.16 -2.68 11.16
N LEU A 214 -4.92 -2.43 10.77
CA LEU A 214 -3.86 -1.97 11.68
C LEU A 214 -3.80 -2.80 12.99
N GLY A 215 -3.78 -2.13 14.15
CA GLY A 215 -3.92 -2.73 15.48
C GLY A 215 -5.35 -2.81 16.01
N LEU A 216 -6.37 -2.45 15.19
CA LEU A 216 -7.78 -2.34 15.58
C LEU A 216 -8.57 -3.64 15.36
N GLY A 217 -8.13 -4.49 14.44
CA GLY A 217 -8.75 -5.78 14.14
C GLY A 217 -9.78 -5.71 13.03
N ASP A 218 -10.86 -6.50 13.16
CA ASP A 218 -11.91 -6.63 12.15
C ASP A 218 -12.84 -5.41 12.14
N LEU A 219 -12.74 -4.58 11.10
CA LEU A 219 -13.60 -3.42 10.85
C LEU A 219 -14.53 -3.62 9.64
N GLY A 220 -14.54 -4.82 9.04
CA GLY A 220 -15.41 -5.16 7.93
C GLY A 220 -15.30 -4.13 6.79
N LEU A 221 -16.45 -3.68 6.28
CA LEU A 221 -16.52 -2.70 5.19
C LEU A 221 -15.82 -1.37 5.52
N GLY A 222 -15.75 -0.99 6.81
CA GLY A 222 -15.03 0.23 7.26
C GLY A 222 -13.55 0.23 6.90
N GLY A 223 -12.96 -0.95 6.65
CA GLY A 223 -11.60 -1.06 6.15
C GLY A 223 -11.34 -0.37 4.80
N MET A 224 -12.37 0.10 4.07
CA MET A 224 -12.22 0.77 2.76
C MET A 224 -11.35 2.02 2.81
N ASP A 225 -11.32 2.76 3.91
CA ASP A 225 -10.50 3.97 4.02
C ASP A 225 -8.98 3.66 4.01
N ILE A 226 -8.57 2.43 4.30
CA ILE A 226 -7.16 1.99 4.18
C ILE A 226 -6.69 2.01 2.72
N PRO A 227 -7.32 1.29 1.76
CA PRO A 227 -6.97 1.41 0.33
C PRO A 227 -7.03 2.85 -0.18
N VAL A 228 -8.02 3.65 0.24
CA VAL A 228 -8.14 5.05 -0.15
C VAL A 228 -6.93 5.85 0.32
N GLY A 229 -6.54 5.73 1.60
CA GLY A 229 -5.36 6.38 2.16
C GLY A 229 -4.06 5.93 1.50
N LYS A 230 -3.89 4.61 1.27
CA LYS A 230 -2.72 4.07 0.55
C LYS A 230 -2.59 4.65 -0.84
N LEU A 231 -3.67 4.73 -1.61
CA LEU A 231 -3.64 5.28 -2.96
C LEU A 231 -3.42 6.80 -2.95
N ALA A 232 -3.91 7.51 -1.93
CA ALA A 232 -3.53 8.92 -1.73
C ALA A 232 -2.01 9.07 -1.53
N LEU A 233 -1.36 8.17 -0.79
CA LEU A 233 0.10 8.15 -0.65
C LEU A 233 0.81 7.77 -1.95
N TYR A 234 0.28 6.87 -2.78
CA TYR A 234 0.84 6.61 -4.12
C TYR A 234 0.91 7.87 -4.96
N THR A 235 -0.15 8.67 -4.94
CA THR A 235 -0.19 9.94 -5.69
C THR A 235 0.71 10.99 -5.04
N LEU A 236 0.63 11.16 -3.73
CA LEU A 236 1.42 12.15 -2.98
C LEU A 236 2.92 11.90 -3.09
N CYS A 237 3.36 10.67 -2.81
CA CYS A 237 4.77 10.31 -2.67
C CYS A 237 5.43 9.92 -3.98
N ALA A 238 4.72 9.23 -4.87
CA ALA A 238 5.27 8.68 -6.12
C ALA A 238 4.67 9.32 -7.38
N GLY A 239 3.72 10.25 -7.25
CA GLY A 239 3.12 10.92 -8.40
C GLY A 239 2.30 10.00 -9.30
N ILE A 240 1.81 8.88 -8.82
CA ILE A 240 0.86 8.06 -9.60
C ILE A 240 -0.41 8.88 -9.80
N HIS A 241 -0.81 9.05 -11.06
CA HIS A 241 -1.96 9.89 -11.39
C HIS A 241 -3.24 9.34 -10.73
N PRO A 242 -4.04 10.15 -10.01
CA PRO A 242 -5.18 9.66 -9.21
C PRO A 242 -6.24 8.93 -10.05
N ALA A 243 -6.44 9.32 -11.31
CA ALA A 243 -7.34 8.61 -12.23
C ALA A 243 -6.90 7.17 -12.57
N THR A 244 -5.67 6.78 -12.24
CA THR A 244 -5.13 5.44 -12.52
C THR A 244 -5.07 4.56 -11.28
N THR A 245 -5.69 4.98 -10.19
CA THR A 245 -5.74 4.28 -8.91
C THR A 245 -7.14 3.76 -8.62
N LEU A 246 -7.24 2.56 -8.01
CA LEU A 246 -8.53 1.96 -7.71
C LEU A 246 -8.50 1.28 -6.33
N PRO A 247 -9.16 1.85 -5.31
CA PRO A 247 -9.35 1.17 -4.04
C PRO A 247 -10.47 0.14 -4.16
N ILE A 248 -10.25 -1.06 -3.61
CA ILE A 248 -11.23 -2.15 -3.62
C ILE A 248 -11.40 -2.72 -2.22
N MET A 249 -12.66 -2.83 -1.80
CA MET A 249 -13.09 -3.52 -0.61
C MET A 249 -13.75 -4.85 -0.97
N LEU A 250 -13.22 -5.96 -0.47
CA LEU A 250 -13.79 -7.30 -0.58
C LEU A 250 -14.62 -7.59 0.68
N ASP A 251 -15.91 -7.28 0.64
CA ASP A 251 -16.79 -7.47 1.78
C ASP A 251 -17.22 -8.94 1.93
N THR A 252 -16.47 -9.68 2.72
CA THR A 252 -16.71 -11.08 3.06
C THR A 252 -17.51 -11.26 4.36
N GLY A 253 -18.10 -10.19 4.88
CA GLY A 253 -18.72 -10.10 6.20
C GLY A 253 -17.76 -9.67 7.30
N THR A 254 -18.20 -9.70 8.54
CA THR A 254 -17.40 -9.32 9.72
C THR A 254 -17.73 -10.19 10.92
N ASN A 255 -16.72 -10.49 11.76
CA ASN A 255 -16.95 -11.15 13.05
C ASN A 255 -16.98 -10.14 14.22
N ASN A 256 -16.96 -8.84 13.92
CA ASN A 256 -17.06 -7.79 14.93
C ASN A 256 -18.54 -7.63 15.38
N PRO A 257 -18.88 -8.00 16.61
CA PRO A 257 -20.26 -7.94 17.09
C PRO A 257 -20.81 -6.50 17.19
N THR A 258 -19.94 -5.51 17.36
CA THR A 258 -20.35 -4.11 17.38
C THR A 258 -20.91 -3.71 16.02
N LEU A 259 -20.20 -4.06 14.93
CA LEU A 259 -20.65 -3.76 13.57
C LEU A 259 -21.88 -4.57 13.17
N LEU A 260 -21.94 -5.85 13.53
CA LEU A 260 -23.10 -6.69 13.23
C LEU A 260 -24.40 -6.17 13.87
N ASN A 261 -24.30 -5.53 15.05
CA ASN A 261 -25.43 -4.97 15.79
C ASN A 261 -25.69 -3.49 15.50
N ASP A 262 -24.81 -2.80 14.76
CA ASP A 262 -24.99 -1.39 14.42
C ASP A 262 -26.04 -1.24 13.30
N PRO A 263 -27.18 -0.53 13.53
CA PRO A 263 -28.19 -0.33 12.50
C PRO A 263 -27.70 0.52 11.32
N LEU A 264 -26.63 1.29 11.48
CA LEU A 264 -26.04 2.14 10.42
C LEU A 264 -24.90 1.46 9.66
N TYR A 265 -24.46 0.26 10.05
CA TYR A 265 -23.39 -0.44 9.36
C TYR A 265 -23.74 -0.68 7.89
N LEU A 266 -22.88 -0.21 6.99
CA LEU A 266 -23.08 -0.24 5.54
C LEU A 266 -22.59 -1.54 4.88
N GLY A 267 -21.85 -2.40 5.58
CA GLY A 267 -21.35 -3.66 5.07
C GLY A 267 -22.38 -4.79 5.12
N TRP A 268 -22.02 -5.92 4.54
CA TRP A 268 -22.85 -7.13 4.59
C TRP A 268 -22.87 -7.70 6.02
N ARG A 269 -24.04 -7.65 6.67
CA ARG A 269 -24.25 -8.12 8.05
C ARG A 269 -24.30 -9.63 8.13
N HIS A 270 -23.15 -10.23 8.06
CA HIS A 270 -22.96 -11.68 8.06
C HIS A 270 -21.61 -12.00 8.71
N GLU A 271 -21.51 -13.14 9.37
CA GLU A 271 -20.23 -13.67 9.81
C GLU A 271 -19.30 -13.87 8.61
N ARG A 272 -17.98 -13.70 8.82
CA ARG A 272 -17.01 -13.83 7.73
C ARG A 272 -17.06 -15.18 7.04
N VAL A 273 -17.13 -15.14 5.72
CA VAL A 273 -16.94 -16.30 4.86
C VAL A 273 -15.51 -16.81 5.02
N ARG A 274 -15.36 -18.13 5.14
CA ARG A 274 -14.08 -18.81 5.37
C ARG A 274 -13.90 -20.00 4.44
N GLY A 275 -12.65 -20.55 4.43
CA GLY A 275 -12.31 -21.79 3.76
C GLY A 275 -12.50 -21.75 2.24
N PRO A 276 -12.93 -22.87 1.60
CA PRO A 276 -13.00 -22.97 0.15
C PRO A 276 -13.90 -21.92 -0.52
N ALA A 277 -14.95 -21.45 0.18
CA ALA A 277 -15.86 -20.43 -0.33
C ALA A 277 -15.16 -19.05 -0.41
N TYR A 278 -14.35 -18.70 0.60
CA TYR A 278 -13.50 -17.53 0.57
C TYR A 278 -12.47 -17.62 -0.55
N ASP A 279 -11.81 -18.78 -0.68
CA ASP A 279 -10.78 -18.99 -1.70
C ASP A 279 -11.33 -18.85 -3.13
N ALA A 280 -12.52 -19.39 -3.39
CA ALA A 280 -13.18 -19.24 -4.66
C ALA A 280 -13.57 -17.79 -4.98
N PHE A 281 -13.97 -17.02 -3.94
CA PHE A 281 -14.29 -15.61 -4.08
C PHE A 281 -13.04 -14.77 -4.43
N ILE A 282 -11.93 -14.99 -3.71
CA ILE A 282 -10.65 -14.31 -4.01
C ILE A 282 -10.14 -14.69 -5.41
N GLU A 283 -10.23 -15.97 -5.80
CA GLU A 283 -9.83 -16.42 -7.14
C GLU A 283 -10.64 -15.75 -8.24
N ALA A 284 -11.97 -15.63 -8.05
CA ALA A 284 -12.84 -14.92 -8.99
C ALA A 284 -12.47 -13.43 -9.09
N PHE A 285 -12.18 -12.78 -7.96
CA PHE A 285 -11.71 -11.40 -7.93
C PHE A 285 -10.38 -11.23 -8.68
N VAL A 286 -9.37 -12.04 -8.38
CA VAL A 286 -8.04 -11.95 -9.03
C VAL A 286 -8.15 -12.16 -10.54
N ARG A 287 -8.91 -13.17 -10.98
CA ARG A 287 -9.15 -13.42 -12.40
C ARG A 287 -9.85 -12.24 -13.07
N GLY A 288 -10.90 -11.70 -12.45
CA GLY A 288 -11.64 -10.55 -12.96
C GLY A 288 -10.77 -9.30 -13.04
N ALA A 289 -9.97 -9.02 -11.99
CA ALA A 289 -9.08 -7.87 -11.96
C ALA A 289 -7.98 -7.94 -13.04
N ARG A 290 -7.38 -9.12 -13.26
CA ARG A 290 -6.41 -9.33 -14.35
C ARG A 290 -7.03 -9.12 -15.73
N ASN A 291 -8.26 -9.55 -15.93
CA ASN A 291 -8.97 -9.36 -17.20
C ASN A 291 -9.37 -7.91 -17.44
N ALA A 292 -9.83 -7.21 -16.39
CA ALA A 292 -10.28 -5.83 -16.51
C ALA A 292 -9.10 -4.83 -16.56
N PHE A 293 -8.01 -5.12 -15.82
CA PHE A 293 -6.87 -4.21 -15.62
C PHE A 293 -5.54 -4.96 -15.73
N PRO A 294 -5.16 -5.45 -16.91
CA PRO A 294 -4.01 -6.35 -17.10
C PRO A 294 -2.67 -5.72 -16.72
N ASP A 295 -2.57 -4.39 -16.77
CA ASP A 295 -1.35 -3.64 -16.46
C ASP A 295 -1.27 -3.16 -15.00
N ALA A 296 -2.30 -3.40 -14.21
CA ALA A 296 -2.35 -2.94 -12.84
C ALA A 296 -1.40 -3.73 -11.92
N VAL A 297 -0.78 -3.01 -10.99
CA VAL A 297 -0.13 -3.59 -9.81
C VAL A 297 -1.20 -3.80 -8.74
N LEU A 298 -1.31 -5.02 -8.20
CA LEU A 298 -2.24 -5.38 -7.14
C LEU A 298 -1.50 -5.41 -5.80
N GLN A 299 -1.83 -4.50 -4.90
CA GLN A 299 -1.34 -4.46 -3.54
C GLN A 299 -2.37 -5.07 -2.58
N TRP A 300 -1.97 -6.12 -1.87
CA TRP A 300 -2.73 -6.69 -0.76
C TRP A 300 -2.46 -5.91 0.51
N GLU A 301 -3.54 -5.55 1.25
CA GLU A 301 -3.44 -4.68 2.42
C GLU A 301 -4.40 -5.12 3.52
N ASP A 302 -3.90 -5.19 4.78
CA ASP A 302 -4.70 -5.43 6.00
C ASP A 302 -5.57 -6.71 5.97
N PHE A 303 -5.08 -7.78 5.36
CA PHE A 303 -5.66 -9.12 5.48
C PHE A 303 -5.23 -9.79 6.79
N ALA A 304 -6.07 -10.68 7.34
CA ALA A 304 -5.67 -11.48 8.49
C ALA A 304 -4.39 -12.28 8.20
N LYS A 305 -3.56 -12.51 9.24
CA LYS A 305 -2.24 -13.12 9.15
C LYS A 305 -2.18 -14.33 8.20
N ASP A 306 -3.10 -15.30 8.40
CA ASP A 306 -3.08 -16.55 7.64
C ASP A 306 -3.49 -16.33 6.18
N ASN A 307 -4.42 -15.43 5.92
CA ASN A 307 -4.84 -15.05 4.57
C ASN A 307 -3.74 -14.23 3.87
N ALA A 308 -3.14 -13.23 4.53
CA ALA A 308 -2.12 -12.37 3.96
C ALA A 308 -0.96 -13.19 3.36
N ARG A 309 -0.39 -14.12 4.14
CA ARG A 309 0.73 -14.96 3.69
C ARG A 309 0.31 -15.92 2.59
N ARG A 310 -0.83 -16.59 2.76
CA ARG A 310 -1.35 -17.58 1.81
C ARG A 310 -1.68 -16.96 0.45
N LEU A 311 -2.27 -15.76 0.44
CA LEU A 311 -2.59 -15.03 -0.80
C LEU A 311 -1.31 -14.56 -1.50
N LEU A 312 -0.34 -14.01 -0.75
CA LEU A 312 0.94 -13.62 -1.30
C LEU A 312 1.62 -14.83 -1.97
N ASP A 313 1.75 -15.95 -1.27
CA ASP A 313 2.45 -17.14 -1.79
C ASP A 313 1.69 -17.76 -2.99
N ARG A 314 0.36 -17.69 -3.02
CA ARG A 314 -0.44 -18.22 -4.11
C ARG A 314 -0.31 -17.42 -5.41
N TYR A 315 -0.23 -16.08 -5.32
CA TYR A 315 -0.36 -15.23 -6.51
C TYR A 315 0.95 -14.54 -6.93
N ARG A 316 1.99 -14.56 -6.12
CA ARG A 316 3.25 -13.83 -6.39
C ARG A 316 3.97 -14.25 -7.69
N GLU A 317 3.79 -15.49 -8.16
CA GLU A 317 4.43 -16.02 -9.37
C GLU A 317 3.57 -15.80 -10.63
N ASP A 318 2.27 -15.50 -10.46
CA ASP A 318 1.30 -15.42 -11.57
C ASP A 318 0.71 -14.03 -11.76
N VAL A 319 0.74 -13.19 -10.72
CA VAL A 319 0.10 -11.87 -10.69
C VAL A 319 1.14 -10.81 -10.34
N ARG A 320 1.08 -9.68 -11.03
CA ARG A 320 1.86 -8.49 -10.68
C ARG A 320 1.35 -7.94 -9.35
N SER A 321 1.69 -8.60 -8.24
CA SER A 321 1.17 -8.28 -6.93
C SER A 321 2.21 -8.38 -5.82
N PHE A 322 1.93 -7.70 -4.72
CA PHE A 322 2.71 -7.78 -3.49
C PHE A 322 1.82 -7.51 -2.27
N ASN A 323 2.32 -7.83 -1.08
CA ASN A 323 1.67 -7.50 0.19
C ASN A 323 2.52 -6.49 0.96
N ASP A 324 1.95 -5.31 1.26
CA ASP A 324 2.70 -4.24 1.93
C ASP A 324 2.98 -4.54 3.40
N ASP A 325 2.06 -5.21 4.11
CA ASP A 325 2.24 -5.59 5.53
C ASP A 325 3.40 -6.56 5.73
N ILE A 326 3.71 -7.38 4.70
CA ILE A 326 4.79 -8.38 4.71
C ILE A 326 6.04 -7.80 4.06
N GLN A 327 5.97 -7.47 2.76
CA GLN A 327 7.14 -7.12 1.94
C GLN A 327 7.52 -5.65 2.12
N GLY A 328 6.55 -4.73 2.17
CA GLY A 328 6.80 -3.31 2.40
C GLY A 328 7.36 -3.05 3.79
N THR A 329 6.73 -3.64 4.82
CA THR A 329 7.21 -3.56 6.22
C THR A 329 8.59 -4.18 6.36
N GLY A 330 8.85 -5.32 5.70
CA GLY A 330 10.17 -5.93 5.66
C GLY A 330 11.22 -5.02 5.04
N ALA A 331 10.92 -4.43 3.89
CA ALA A 331 11.86 -3.59 3.16
C ALA A 331 12.16 -2.25 3.87
N VAL A 332 11.15 -1.58 4.45
CA VAL A 332 11.40 -0.34 5.19
C VAL A 332 12.24 -0.62 6.44
N THR A 333 11.99 -1.73 7.15
CA THR A 333 12.80 -2.12 8.31
C THR A 333 14.24 -2.45 7.89
N LEU A 334 14.40 -3.20 6.81
CA LEU A 334 15.72 -3.51 6.25
C LEU A 334 16.48 -2.22 5.87
N ALA A 335 15.80 -1.22 5.29
CA ALA A 335 16.43 0.05 4.95
C ALA A 335 17.01 0.77 6.19
N GLY A 336 16.24 0.81 7.28
CA GLY A 336 16.71 1.37 8.56
C GLY A 336 17.88 0.58 9.15
N LEU A 337 17.85 -0.76 9.05
CA LEU A 337 18.99 -1.60 9.49
C LEU A 337 20.24 -1.36 8.67
N LEU A 338 20.12 -1.27 7.33
CA LEU A 338 21.26 -0.97 6.46
C LEU A 338 21.84 0.42 6.76
N ALA A 339 21.01 1.42 7.01
CA ALA A 339 21.47 2.73 7.46
C ALA A 339 22.17 2.65 8.83
N ALA A 340 21.64 1.86 9.75
CA ALA A 340 22.27 1.62 11.05
C ALA A 340 23.62 0.90 10.93
N MET A 341 23.77 -0.04 9.97
CA MET A 341 25.07 -0.69 9.69
C MET A 341 26.12 0.33 9.28
N ASP A 342 25.80 1.27 8.42
CA ASP A 342 26.72 2.36 8.04
C ASP A 342 27.11 3.21 9.26
N VAL A 343 26.18 3.47 10.17
CA VAL A 343 26.43 4.24 11.40
C VAL A 343 27.32 3.52 12.40
N VAL A 344 27.21 2.17 12.49
CA VAL A 344 28.04 1.36 13.40
C VAL A 344 29.33 0.86 12.76
N GLY A 345 29.48 0.96 11.44
CA GLY A 345 30.63 0.47 10.70
C GLY A 345 30.71 -1.07 10.65
N SER A 346 29.55 -1.76 10.51
CA SER A 346 29.43 -3.22 10.50
C SER A 346 28.61 -3.68 9.28
N THR A 347 28.46 -4.97 9.10
CA THR A 347 27.67 -5.58 8.02
C THR A 347 26.47 -6.35 8.60
N LEU A 348 25.45 -6.59 7.77
CA LEU A 348 24.25 -7.31 8.21
C LEU A 348 24.58 -8.74 8.65
N ARG A 349 25.49 -9.39 7.96
CA ARG A 349 25.94 -10.77 8.24
C ARG A 349 26.64 -10.94 9.59
N GLU A 350 27.13 -9.86 10.20
CA GLU A 350 27.78 -9.89 11.51
C GLU A 350 26.78 -9.71 12.66
N GLN A 351 25.50 -9.47 12.34
CA GLN A 351 24.51 -9.18 13.36
C GLN A 351 23.90 -10.43 13.97
N ARG A 352 23.54 -10.31 15.26
CA ARG A 352 22.70 -11.25 16.00
C ARG A 352 21.36 -10.53 16.25
N ILE A 353 20.30 -11.03 15.63
CA ILE A 353 19.01 -10.36 15.56
C ILE A 353 17.99 -11.08 16.43
N VAL A 354 17.40 -10.38 17.38
CA VAL A 354 16.24 -10.85 18.12
C VAL A 354 15.02 -10.08 17.65
N ALA A 355 13.98 -10.79 17.22
CA ALA A 355 12.70 -10.23 16.80
C ALA A 355 11.60 -10.69 17.75
N LEU A 356 10.94 -9.74 18.42
CA LEU A 356 9.76 -9.96 19.27
C LEU A 356 8.49 -9.74 18.45
N GLY A 357 7.68 -10.77 18.36
CA GLY A 357 6.54 -10.91 17.47
C GLY A 357 6.82 -11.96 16.41
N ALA A 358 5.79 -12.72 16.00
CA ALA A 358 5.87 -13.73 14.95
C ALA A 358 4.64 -13.69 14.03
N GLY A 359 4.10 -12.50 13.82
CA GLY A 359 3.04 -12.21 12.85
C GLY A 359 3.59 -11.99 11.44
N SER A 360 2.72 -11.56 10.52
CA SER A 360 3.06 -11.29 9.11
C SER A 360 4.20 -10.26 8.98
N ALA A 361 4.16 -9.18 9.74
CA ALA A 361 5.21 -8.16 9.75
C ALA A 361 6.56 -8.72 10.18
N ALA A 362 6.63 -9.45 11.32
CA ALA A 362 7.87 -10.04 11.82
C ALA A 362 8.48 -11.01 10.81
N THR A 363 7.68 -11.95 10.28
CA THR A 363 8.16 -12.94 9.31
C THR A 363 8.58 -12.27 8.00
N GLY A 364 7.88 -11.22 7.56
CA GLY A 364 8.26 -10.42 6.39
C GLY A 364 9.59 -9.68 6.60
N ILE A 365 9.79 -9.07 7.78
CA ILE A 365 11.07 -8.44 8.17
C ILE A 365 12.20 -9.47 8.12
N CYS A 366 12.01 -10.63 8.77
CA CYS A 366 13.01 -11.70 8.78
C CYS A 366 13.33 -12.19 7.35
N GLU A 367 12.32 -12.33 6.49
CA GLU A 367 12.49 -12.75 5.08
C GLU A 367 13.36 -11.75 4.31
N GLN A 368 13.10 -10.44 4.43
CA GLN A 368 13.90 -9.41 3.76
C GLN A 368 15.33 -9.33 4.29
N ILE A 369 15.52 -9.48 5.60
CA ILE A 369 16.86 -9.54 6.22
C ILE A 369 17.63 -10.75 5.69
N VAL A 370 17.02 -11.94 5.67
CA VAL A 370 17.64 -13.16 5.12
C VAL A 370 18.01 -12.98 3.66
N ALA A 371 17.11 -12.39 2.85
CA ALA A 371 17.40 -12.13 1.44
C ALA A 371 18.59 -11.18 1.26
N ALA A 372 18.70 -10.14 2.09
CA ALA A 372 19.84 -9.22 2.07
C ALA A 372 21.14 -9.89 2.52
N MET A 373 21.14 -10.71 3.59
CA MET A 373 22.29 -11.46 4.08
C MET A 373 22.79 -12.49 3.03
N VAL A 374 21.86 -13.15 2.34
CA VAL A 374 22.20 -14.07 1.23
C VAL A 374 22.85 -13.28 0.09
N GLY A 375 22.33 -12.11 -0.24
CA GLY A 375 22.96 -11.19 -1.21
C GLY A 375 24.35 -10.70 -0.81
N GLU A 376 24.69 -10.73 0.50
CA GLU A 376 26.04 -10.48 1.04
C GLU A 376 26.92 -11.75 1.09
N GLY A 377 26.44 -12.89 0.56
CA GLY A 377 27.19 -14.14 0.43
C GLY A 377 27.00 -15.15 1.56
N MET A 378 26.03 -14.95 2.47
CA MET A 378 25.67 -15.99 3.46
C MET A 378 24.85 -17.11 2.80
N THR A 379 24.94 -18.32 3.38
CA THR A 379 23.94 -19.35 3.04
C THR A 379 22.59 -18.99 3.66
N GLN A 380 21.50 -19.43 3.05
CA GLN A 380 20.15 -19.19 3.60
C GLN A 380 19.99 -19.80 5.01
N ARG A 381 20.65 -20.94 5.27
CA ARG A 381 20.66 -21.59 6.58
C ARG A 381 21.33 -20.70 7.63
N ASP A 382 22.53 -20.17 7.33
CA ASP A 382 23.29 -19.36 8.29
C ASP A 382 22.59 -18.01 8.53
N ALA A 383 22.01 -17.41 7.49
CA ALA A 383 21.23 -16.19 7.62
C ALA A 383 20.00 -16.38 8.54
N ARG A 384 19.26 -17.48 8.39
CA ARG A 384 18.16 -17.84 9.30
C ARG A 384 18.63 -18.10 10.72
N ALA A 385 19.78 -18.76 10.89
CA ALA A 385 20.36 -19.06 12.20
C ALA A 385 20.85 -17.82 12.96
N ALA A 386 21.05 -16.68 12.28
CA ALA A 386 21.37 -15.39 12.90
C ALA A 386 20.15 -14.67 13.50
N ILE A 387 18.93 -15.14 13.20
CA ILE A 387 17.66 -14.56 13.64
C ILE A 387 17.02 -15.42 14.72
N TRP A 388 16.68 -14.80 15.84
CA TRP A 388 16.03 -15.41 17.00
C TRP A 388 14.63 -14.82 17.13
N LEU A 389 13.61 -15.59 16.75
CA LEU A 389 12.23 -15.16 16.75
C LEU A 389 11.56 -15.53 18.09
N VAL A 390 10.90 -14.56 18.74
CA VAL A 390 10.21 -14.73 20.02
C VAL A 390 8.74 -14.38 19.85
N ASP A 391 7.83 -15.29 20.19
CA ASP A 391 6.39 -15.03 20.18
C ASP A 391 5.77 -15.08 21.59
N SER A 392 4.43 -15.11 21.69
CA SER A 392 3.72 -15.18 22.96
C SER A 392 4.01 -16.44 23.80
N HIS A 393 4.55 -17.48 23.18
CA HIS A 393 4.97 -18.74 23.85
C HIS A 393 6.48 -18.80 24.09
N GLY A 394 7.19 -17.70 23.88
CA GLY A 394 8.64 -17.60 24.02
C GLY A 394 9.41 -17.83 22.72
N LEU A 395 10.67 -18.22 22.82
CA LEU A 395 11.53 -18.48 21.67
C LEU A 395 10.93 -19.52 20.72
N VAL A 396 11.02 -19.24 19.44
CA VAL A 396 10.69 -20.21 18.39
C VAL A 396 11.86 -21.18 18.21
N HIS A 397 11.67 -22.44 18.61
CA HIS A 397 12.66 -23.51 18.49
C HIS A 397 12.01 -24.83 18.07
N ASP A 398 12.77 -25.76 17.48
CA ASP A 398 12.24 -26.97 16.86
C ASP A 398 11.70 -28.02 17.86
N GLY A 399 11.89 -27.81 19.16
CA GLY A 399 11.23 -28.59 20.22
C GLY A 399 9.76 -28.21 20.47
N ARG A 400 9.23 -27.18 19.83
CA ARG A 400 7.83 -26.76 19.94
C ARG A 400 6.95 -27.44 18.89
N SER A 401 5.73 -27.82 19.30
CA SER A 401 4.73 -28.48 18.42
C SER A 401 3.67 -27.53 17.82
N ASP A 402 3.67 -26.26 18.22
CA ASP A 402 2.68 -25.24 17.86
C ASP A 402 3.15 -24.29 16.73
N LEU A 403 4.22 -24.65 16.02
CA LEU A 403 4.79 -23.82 14.98
C LEU A 403 4.06 -23.99 13.64
N ASP A 404 3.57 -22.88 13.10
CA ASP A 404 3.17 -22.83 11.70
C ASP A 404 4.40 -22.81 10.75
N ALA A 405 4.17 -23.05 9.46
CA ALA A 405 5.25 -23.13 8.47
C ALA A 405 6.08 -21.83 8.40
N SER A 406 5.47 -20.66 8.59
CA SER A 406 6.15 -19.37 8.47
C SER A 406 7.11 -19.10 9.65
N LYS A 407 6.80 -19.60 10.84
CA LYS A 407 7.65 -19.55 12.03
C LYS A 407 8.70 -20.66 12.02
N GLY A 408 8.29 -21.85 11.61
CA GLY A 408 9.12 -23.06 11.64
C GLY A 408 10.44 -22.91 10.88
N ILE A 409 10.46 -22.11 9.80
CA ILE A 409 11.70 -21.84 9.05
C ILE A 409 12.76 -21.03 9.83
N TYR A 410 12.37 -20.38 10.93
CA TYR A 410 13.25 -19.64 11.84
C TYR A 410 13.46 -20.36 13.18
N ALA A 411 12.90 -21.57 13.34
CA ALA A 411 13.05 -22.33 14.57
C ALA A 411 14.55 -22.64 14.83
N GLN A 412 15.01 -22.22 16.01
CA GLN A 412 16.38 -22.55 16.44
C GLN A 412 16.45 -24.01 16.85
N PRO A 413 17.56 -24.72 16.56
CA PRO A 413 17.75 -26.08 17.03
C PRO A 413 17.64 -26.16 18.55
N ASN A 414 16.90 -27.15 19.07
CA ASN A 414 16.68 -27.32 20.51
C ASN A 414 17.98 -27.62 21.27
N ASP A 415 18.94 -28.30 20.65
CA ASP A 415 20.26 -28.54 21.19
C ASP A 415 21.06 -27.24 21.41
N ARG A 416 20.83 -26.22 20.61
CA ARG A 416 21.46 -24.91 20.72
C ARG A 416 21.02 -24.14 21.97
N VAL A 417 19.84 -24.43 22.49
CA VAL A 417 19.21 -23.73 23.62
C VAL A 417 19.12 -24.56 24.90
N ALA A 418 19.37 -25.86 24.81
CA ALA A 418 19.20 -26.82 25.91
C ALA A 418 20.04 -26.54 27.17
N GLY A 419 21.12 -25.78 27.05
CA GLY A 419 22.00 -25.41 28.17
C GLY A 419 21.74 -24.01 28.73
N TRP A 420 20.72 -23.32 28.30
CA TRP A 420 20.46 -21.95 28.77
C TRP A 420 19.88 -21.94 30.19
N GLU A 421 20.35 -20.98 31.00
CA GLU A 421 19.71 -20.64 32.28
C GLU A 421 18.44 -19.86 32.00
N ILE A 422 17.27 -20.43 32.29
CA ILE A 422 15.96 -19.86 32.05
C ILE A 422 15.20 -19.67 33.36
N ALA A 423 14.43 -18.59 33.43
CA ALA A 423 13.63 -18.25 34.62
C ALA A 423 12.46 -19.24 34.85
N THR A 424 11.84 -19.69 33.76
CA THR A 424 10.68 -20.61 33.79
C THR A 424 11.01 -21.89 33.00
N PRO A 425 11.03 -23.08 33.61
CA PRO A 425 11.30 -24.32 32.91
C PRO A 425 10.39 -24.51 31.68
N GLY A 426 11.02 -24.76 30.52
CA GLY A 426 10.32 -25.00 29.26
C GLY A 426 9.82 -23.75 28.54
N HIS A 427 10.07 -22.55 29.06
CA HIS A 427 9.67 -21.28 28.44
C HIS A 427 10.88 -20.34 28.35
N PHE A 428 11.34 -20.06 27.13
CA PHE A 428 12.44 -19.13 26.88
C PHE A 428 11.85 -17.72 26.65
N SER A 429 11.86 -16.88 27.67
CA SER A 429 11.38 -15.49 27.59
C SER A 429 12.28 -14.61 26.73
N LEU A 430 11.80 -13.42 26.33
CA LEU A 430 12.64 -12.43 25.64
C LEU A 430 13.91 -12.09 26.45
N GLU A 431 13.78 -11.98 27.78
CA GLU A 431 14.93 -11.69 28.66
C GLU A 431 15.96 -12.80 28.64
N ASP A 432 15.52 -14.08 28.69
CA ASP A 432 16.42 -15.23 28.60
C ASP A 432 17.15 -15.26 27.27
N VAL A 433 16.42 -14.98 26.16
CA VAL A 433 17.00 -14.91 24.81
C VAL A 433 18.03 -13.80 24.71
N VAL A 434 17.73 -12.59 25.18
CA VAL A 434 18.67 -11.45 25.14
C VAL A 434 19.91 -11.75 25.97
N ARG A 435 19.76 -12.37 27.14
CA ARG A 435 20.88 -12.77 28.02
C ARG A 435 21.78 -13.80 27.37
N ALA A 436 21.22 -14.77 26.66
CA ALA A 436 21.98 -15.88 26.05
C ALA A 436 22.58 -15.52 24.68
N VAL A 437 21.84 -14.79 23.84
CA VAL A 437 22.22 -14.47 22.46
C VAL A 437 23.16 -13.27 22.38
N HIS A 438 23.06 -12.33 23.33
CA HIS A 438 23.74 -11.02 23.28
C HIS A 438 23.47 -10.29 21.94
N PRO A 439 22.19 -9.97 21.64
CA PRO A 439 21.84 -9.43 20.35
C PRO A 439 22.49 -8.07 20.08
N THR A 440 22.77 -7.81 18.80
CA THR A 440 23.21 -6.50 18.31
C THR A 440 22.03 -5.70 17.77
N VAL A 441 20.96 -6.41 17.38
CA VAL A 441 19.71 -5.84 16.87
C VAL A 441 18.53 -6.43 17.63
N LEU A 442 17.61 -5.57 18.08
CA LEU A 442 16.35 -5.93 18.72
C LEU A 442 15.19 -5.25 17.99
N ILE A 443 14.26 -6.05 17.47
CA ILE A 443 13.11 -5.58 16.68
C ILE A 443 11.82 -5.98 17.39
N GLY A 444 10.87 -5.05 17.56
CA GLY A 444 9.57 -5.28 18.17
C GLY A 444 8.42 -5.09 17.18
N THR A 445 7.53 -6.08 17.09
CA THR A 445 6.31 -6.07 16.28
C THR A 445 5.16 -6.80 16.99
N ALA A 446 5.22 -6.84 18.32
CA ALA A 446 4.30 -7.65 19.13
C ALA A 446 3.08 -6.88 19.64
N ALA A 447 3.03 -5.55 19.45
CA ALA A 447 2.02 -4.66 20.00
C ALA A 447 1.87 -4.79 21.55
N LEU A 448 2.99 -5.03 22.24
CA LEU A 448 3.08 -5.19 23.70
C LEU A 448 3.84 -4.00 24.30
N PRO A 449 3.14 -3.00 24.85
CA PRO A 449 3.78 -1.85 25.49
C PRO A 449 4.72 -2.27 26.63
N GLY A 450 5.93 -1.69 26.65
CA GLY A 450 6.92 -1.98 27.68
C GLY A 450 7.63 -3.34 27.58
N ALA A 451 7.40 -4.09 26.51
CA ALA A 451 8.07 -5.38 26.29
C ALA A 451 9.60 -5.27 26.22
N PHE A 452 10.12 -4.14 25.78
CA PHE A 452 11.54 -3.83 25.87
C PHE A 452 11.81 -3.11 27.21
N SER A 453 11.82 -3.89 28.28
CA SER A 453 12.05 -3.38 29.63
C SER A 453 13.47 -2.83 29.82
N GLU A 454 13.64 -2.00 30.86
CA GLU A 454 14.95 -1.45 31.24
C GLU A 454 16.00 -2.57 31.46
N THR A 455 15.60 -3.68 32.09
CA THR A 455 16.48 -4.85 32.33
C THR A 455 17.00 -5.44 31.02
N ILE A 456 16.10 -5.66 30.04
CA ILE A 456 16.44 -6.22 28.71
C ILE A 456 17.38 -5.27 27.97
N VAL A 457 17.05 -3.98 27.92
CA VAL A 457 17.81 -2.99 27.16
C VAL A 457 19.19 -2.75 27.78
N ARG A 458 19.29 -2.67 29.11
CA ARG A 458 20.57 -2.54 29.80
C ARG A 458 21.44 -3.79 29.64
N GLU A 459 20.85 -5.00 29.65
CA GLU A 459 21.61 -6.23 29.39
C GLU A 459 22.18 -6.25 27.97
N MET A 460 21.38 -5.88 26.97
CA MET A 460 21.84 -5.74 25.60
C MET A 460 22.99 -4.70 25.50
N ALA A 461 22.85 -3.53 26.15
CA ALA A 461 23.83 -2.45 26.14
C ALA A 461 25.15 -2.77 26.85
N ARG A 462 25.16 -3.73 27.78
CA ARG A 462 26.39 -4.25 28.41
C ARG A 462 27.28 -5.02 27.44
N ARG A 463 26.66 -5.69 26.47
CA ARG A 463 27.31 -6.59 25.51
C ARG A 463 27.51 -5.97 24.13
N THR A 464 26.74 -4.93 23.81
CA THR A 464 26.75 -4.26 22.50
C THR A 464 27.05 -2.77 22.70
N GLN A 465 28.13 -2.29 22.09
CA GLN A 465 28.56 -0.91 22.25
C GLN A 465 27.52 0.09 21.73
N ARG A 466 26.92 -0.19 20.55
CA ARG A 466 25.87 0.59 19.93
C ARG A 466 24.69 -0.33 19.56
N PRO A 467 23.79 -0.60 20.52
CA PRO A 467 22.65 -1.47 20.28
C PRO A 467 21.67 -0.80 19.29
N ILE A 468 21.16 -1.58 18.34
CA ILE A 468 20.13 -1.16 17.39
C ILE A 468 18.81 -1.70 17.90
N ILE A 469 17.87 -0.79 18.21
CA ILE A 469 16.60 -1.15 18.86
C ILE A 469 15.44 -0.47 18.10
N PHE A 470 14.61 -1.28 17.47
CA PHE A 470 13.49 -0.85 16.64
C PHE A 470 12.15 -1.32 17.24
N PRO A 471 11.48 -0.52 18.10
CA PRO A 471 10.10 -0.76 18.53
C PRO A 471 9.15 -0.30 17.41
N LEU A 472 8.64 -1.25 16.61
CA LEU A 472 7.93 -0.95 15.37
C LEU A 472 6.41 -1.06 15.47
N SER A 473 5.86 -1.42 16.63
CA SER A 473 4.41 -1.55 16.79
C SER A 473 3.68 -0.22 16.70
N ASN A 474 2.52 -0.23 16.05
CA ASN A 474 1.59 0.88 15.86
C ASN A 474 0.24 0.61 16.56
N PRO A 475 -0.46 1.63 17.06
CA PRO A 475 -0.05 3.03 17.21
C PRO A 475 0.95 3.23 18.36
N THR A 476 1.35 4.49 18.64
CA THR A 476 2.35 4.86 19.66
C THR A 476 2.11 4.19 21.03
N VAL A 477 0.86 4.07 21.47
CA VAL A 477 0.48 3.40 22.73
C VAL A 477 0.75 1.89 22.74
N LYS A 478 1.02 1.29 21.59
CA LYS A 478 1.37 -0.14 21.42
C LYS A 478 2.86 -0.38 21.23
N SER A 479 3.66 0.68 21.18
CA SER A 479 5.12 0.58 21.02
C SER A 479 5.76 -0.19 22.17
N GLU A 480 6.72 -1.05 21.86
CA GLU A 480 7.42 -1.91 22.84
C GLU A 480 8.27 -1.11 23.84
N ALA A 481 8.72 0.10 23.49
CA ALA A 481 9.35 1.07 24.38
C ALA A 481 9.30 2.47 23.78
N ALA A 482 9.38 3.49 24.62
CA ALA A 482 9.56 4.87 24.17
C ALA A 482 11.04 5.14 23.82
N PRO A 483 11.34 5.90 22.75
CA PRO A 483 12.72 6.26 22.37
C PRO A 483 13.51 6.94 23.49
N ALA A 484 12.84 7.79 24.28
CA ALA A 484 13.48 8.48 25.40
C ALA A 484 14.06 7.51 26.43
N ASP A 485 13.31 6.45 26.75
CA ASP A 485 13.75 5.40 27.66
C ASP A 485 14.93 4.60 27.08
N LEU A 486 14.82 4.19 25.81
CA LEU A 486 15.88 3.44 25.12
C LEU A 486 17.20 4.22 25.08
N ILE A 487 17.14 5.52 24.81
CA ILE A 487 18.31 6.39 24.79
C ILE A 487 18.87 6.56 26.20
N ALA A 488 18.04 6.79 27.20
CA ALA A 488 18.46 6.94 28.59
C ALA A 488 19.07 5.65 29.15
N TRP A 489 18.43 4.49 28.96
CA TRP A 489 18.91 3.19 29.47
C TRP A 489 20.22 2.73 28.83
N THR A 490 20.52 3.23 27.62
CA THR A 490 21.75 2.93 26.89
C THR A 490 22.78 4.07 26.95
N GLU A 491 22.56 5.10 27.78
CA GLU A 491 23.49 6.23 27.93
C GLU A 491 23.77 6.93 26.59
N GLY A 492 22.75 7.14 25.76
CA GLY A 492 22.87 7.77 24.44
C GLY A 492 23.52 6.91 23.36
N ARG A 493 23.71 5.60 23.58
CA ARG A 493 24.39 4.70 22.63
C ARG A 493 23.46 3.99 21.65
N ALA A 494 22.17 3.85 21.99
CA ALA A 494 21.21 3.17 21.13
C ALA A 494 21.01 3.90 19.79
N ILE A 495 20.83 3.12 18.73
CA ILE A 495 20.34 3.55 17.43
C ILE A 495 18.87 3.15 17.36
N VAL A 496 17.98 4.13 17.29
CA VAL A 496 16.55 3.92 17.44
C VAL A 496 15.80 4.37 16.20
N ALA A 497 14.85 3.56 15.73
CA ALA A 497 13.78 3.94 14.84
C ALA A 497 12.47 3.34 15.33
N THR A 498 11.34 3.98 15.04
CA THR A 498 10.02 3.58 15.57
C THR A 498 9.00 3.40 14.46
N GLY A 499 8.00 2.55 14.67
CA GLY A 499 6.88 2.40 13.72
C GLY A 499 5.94 3.59 13.72
N SER A 500 5.69 4.17 14.91
CA SER A 500 4.86 5.36 15.09
C SER A 500 5.71 6.63 15.20
N PRO A 501 5.16 7.82 14.92
CA PRO A 501 5.89 9.06 15.11
C PRO A 501 6.16 9.35 16.60
N PHE A 502 7.39 9.74 16.92
CA PHE A 502 7.80 10.24 18.23
C PHE A 502 8.54 11.55 18.08
N ALA A 503 8.50 12.37 19.13
CA ALA A 503 9.31 13.57 19.22
C ALA A 503 10.81 13.23 19.33
N ASP A 504 11.66 14.14 18.90
CA ASP A 504 13.09 14.06 19.10
C ASP A 504 13.43 14.00 20.59
N VAL A 505 14.49 13.27 20.94
CA VAL A 505 14.92 13.07 22.32
C VAL A 505 16.14 13.93 22.62
N ILE A 506 16.10 14.68 23.71
CA ILE A 506 17.26 15.41 24.22
C ILE A 506 17.84 14.61 25.39
N TYR A 507 19.10 14.17 25.27
CA TYR A 507 19.82 13.45 26.29
C TYR A 507 21.27 13.94 26.38
N ASP A 508 21.72 14.30 27.56
CA ASP A 508 23.08 14.83 27.83
C ASP A 508 23.49 15.97 26.86
N GLY A 509 22.54 16.90 26.64
CA GLY A 509 22.77 18.08 25.77
C GLY A 509 22.84 17.77 24.26
N ARG A 510 22.55 16.52 23.84
CA ARG A 510 22.48 16.10 22.45
C ARG A 510 21.04 15.83 22.03
N THR A 511 20.71 16.20 20.81
CA THR A 511 19.42 15.87 20.20
C THR A 511 19.55 14.60 19.36
N PHE A 512 18.68 13.64 19.61
CA PHE A 512 18.53 12.40 18.85
C PHE A 512 17.23 12.50 18.03
N GLN A 513 17.37 12.60 16.73
CA GLN A 513 16.22 12.63 15.85
C GLN A 513 15.67 11.21 15.66
N ILE A 514 14.39 11.02 15.93
CA ILE A 514 13.73 9.72 15.86
C ILE A 514 13.10 9.55 14.48
N GLY A 515 13.72 8.69 13.68
CA GLY A 515 13.20 8.33 12.36
C GLY A 515 12.02 7.37 12.44
N GLN A 516 10.96 7.65 11.67
CA GLN A 516 9.81 6.76 11.57
C GLN A 516 10.03 5.72 10.48
N CYS A 517 9.96 4.45 10.83
CA CYS A 517 9.95 3.29 9.95
C CYS A 517 8.55 3.15 9.31
N ASN A 518 8.28 3.96 8.29
CA ASN A 518 6.96 4.05 7.66
C ASN A 518 7.01 3.53 6.21
N ASN A 519 6.09 2.62 5.88
CA ASN A 519 5.99 1.99 4.56
C ASN A 519 5.80 2.99 3.42
N MET A 520 5.33 4.22 3.69
CA MET A 520 5.21 5.29 2.68
C MET A 520 6.52 5.64 1.98
N PHE A 521 7.67 5.29 2.56
CA PHE A 521 8.98 5.43 1.92
C PHE A 521 9.30 4.30 0.93
N ILE A 522 8.53 3.22 0.92
CA ILE A 522 8.80 2.00 0.11
C ILE A 522 7.73 1.76 -0.95
N PHE A 523 6.47 1.44 -0.54
CA PHE A 523 5.48 0.91 -1.47
C PHE A 523 5.16 1.85 -2.64
N PRO A 524 5.10 3.19 -2.48
CA PRO A 524 4.80 4.07 -3.61
C PRO A 524 5.91 4.04 -4.65
N GLY A 525 7.17 4.03 -4.20
CA GLY A 525 8.34 3.92 -5.06
C GLY A 525 8.43 2.55 -5.75
N VAL A 526 8.10 1.46 -5.04
CA VAL A 526 8.03 0.11 -5.63
C VAL A 526 6.98 0.08 -6.73
N GLY A 527 5.75 0.53 -6.47
CA GLY A 527 4.71 0.57 -7.48
C GLY A 527 5.07 1.44 -8.69
N LEU A 528 5.67 2.62 -8.46
CA LEU A 528 6.16 3.48 -9.54
C LEU A 528 7.23 2.78 -10.40
N GLY A 529 8.19 2.08 -9.76
CA GLY A 529 9.25 1.34 -10.46
C GLY A 529 8.70 0.21 -11.32
N VAL A 530 7.75 -0.56 -10.78
CA VAL A 530 7.05 -1.65 -11.49
C VAL A 530 6.25 -1.11 -12.68
N ILE A 531 5.52 -0.01 -12.50
CA ILE A 531 4.72 0.63 -13.55
C ILE A 531 5.64 1.19 -14.66
N ALA A 532 6.69 1.92 -14.29
CA ALA A 532 7.58 2.58 -15.25
C ALA A 532 8.41 1.58 -16.04
N SER A 533 8.85 0.48 -15.44
CA SER A 533 9.58 -0.59 -16.13
C SER A 533 8.67 -1.52 -16.93
N GLY A 534 7.37 -1.58 -16.60
CA GLY A 534 6.46 -2.59 -17.15
C GLY A 534 6.74 -4.00 -16.64
N ALA A 535 7.36 -4.13 -15.44
CA ALA A 535 7.70 -5.43 -14.86
C ALA A 535 6.48 -6.34 -14.75
N ARG A 536 6.65 -7.62 -15.10
CA ARG A 536 5.56 -8.60 -15.12
C ARG A 536 5.18 -9.11 -13.73
N LEU A 537 6.14 -9.14 -12.81
CA LEU A 537 5.98 -9.61 -11.42
C LEU A 537 6.68 -8.65 -10.47
N VAL A 538 6.41 -8.81 -9.17
CA VAL A 538 7.07 -8.08 -8.08
C VAL A 538 7.80 -9.08 -7.20
N THR A 539 9.13 -8.97 -7.10
CA THR A 539 9.99 -9.94 -6.41
C THR A 539 10.52 -9.43 -5.08
N ASN A 540 10.99 -10.33 -4.23
CA ASN A 540 11.68 -9.96 -2.99
C ASN A 540 13.01 -9.22 -3.27
N SER A 541 13.68 -9.52 -4.36
CA SER A 541 14.90 -8.84 -4.77
C SER A 541 14.64 -7.36 -5.11
N MET A 542 13.50 -7.05 -5.75
CA MET A 542 13.06 -5.67 -5.96
C MET A 542 12.87 -4.93 -4.62
N PHE A 543 12.32 -5.59 -3.59
CA PHE A 543 12.17 -5.00 -2.26
C PHE A 543 13.52 -4.79 -1.55
N VAL A 544 14.48 -5.72 -1.69
CA VAL A 544 15.85 -5.53 -1.19
C VAL A 544 16.52 -4.33 -1.89
N SER A 545 16.34 -4.20 -3.20
CA SER A 545 16.86 -3.05 -3.98
C SER A 545 16.21 -1.74 -3.55
N ALA A 546 14.91 -1.74 -3.29
CA ALA A 546 14.17 -0.62 -2.72
C ALA A 546 14.72 -0.22 -1.33
N ALA A 547 14.96 -1.20 -0.46
CA ALA A 547 15.53 -0.97 0.87
C ALA A 547 16.93 -0.35 0.81
N ARG A 548 17.79 -0.83 -0.09
CA ARG A 548 19.12 -0.26 -0.33
C ARG A 548 19.05 1.19 -0.83
N ALA A 549 18.13 1.47 -1.75
CA ALA A 549 17.93 2.82 -2.27
C ALA A 549 17.40 3.79 -1.20
N LEU A 550 16.48 3.35 -0.34
CA LEU A 550 15.98 4.13 0.79
C LEU A 550 17.09 4.36 1.83
N SER A 551 17.83 3.33 2.21
CA SER A 551 18.99 3.44 3.12
C SER A 551 20.02 4.47 2.64
N ALA A 552 20.28 4.53 1.34
CA ALA A 552 21.17 5.51 0.74
C ALA A 552 20.70 6.97 0.89
N CYS A 553 19.41 7.19 1.22
CA CYS A 553 18.82 8.50 1.50
C CYS A 553 18.88 8.86 2.99
N SER A 554 19.40 8.01 3.87
CA SER A 554 19.43 8.24 5.31
C SER A 554 20.33 9.41 5.70
N PRO A 555 19.84 10.41 6.44
CA PRO A 555 20.64 11.50 7.00
C PRO A 555 21.69 11.00 8.00
N ALA A 556 21.41 9.93 8.74
CA ALA A 556 22.31 9.37 9.75
C ALA A 556 23.66 8.90 9.19
N ARG A 557 23.73 8.58 7.88
CA ARG A 557 24.96 8.19 7.18
C ARG A 557 26.00 9.33 7.13
N SER A 558 25.53 10.57 7.09
CA SER A 558 26.38 11.75 6.97
C SER A 558 26.62 12.43 8.31
N SER A 559 25.72 12.28 9.28
CA SER A 559 25.77 12.98 10.57
C SER A 559 25.24 12.10 11.70
N PRO A 560 26.10 11.67 12.63
CA PRO A 560 25.65 10.90 13.80
C PRO A 560 24.62 11.68 14.62
N GLY A 561 23.54 10.98 15.03
CA GLY A 561 22.43 11.58 15.79
C GLY A 561 21.27 12.09 14.92
N GLN A 562 21.43 12.13 13.60
CA GLN A 562 20.32 12.35 12.66
C GLN A 562 19.44 11.11 12.53
N ALA A 563 18.21 11.30 12.01
CA ALA A 563 17.27 10.22 11.79
C ALA A 563 17.78 9.17 10.78
N LEU A 564 17.42 7.90 11.01
CA LEU A 564 17.70 6.80 10.06
C LEU A 564 16.91 6.90 8.75
N TYR A 565 15.80 7.62 8.75
CA TYR A 565 14.93 7.82 7.59
C TYR A 565 14.96 9.28 7.15
N PRO A 566 14.82 9.54 5.84
CA PRO A 566 14.78 10.91 5.32
C PRO A 566 13.55 11.68 5.82
N PRO A 567 13.59 13.03 5.78
CA PRO A 567 12.42 13.84 6.11
C PRO A 567 11.29 13.63 5.10
N LEU A 568 10.03 13.79 5.55
CA LEU A 568 8.84 13.56 4.71
C LEU A 568 8.78 14.48 3.49
N GLU A 569 9.34 15.68 3.58
CA GLU A 569 9.44 16.64 2.47
C GLU A 569 10.23 16.10 1.28
N GLU A 570 11.12 15.14 1.50
CA GLU A 570 11.93 14.51 0.46
C GLU A 570 11.28 13.25 -0.14
N VAL A 571 10.09 12.87 0.33
CA VAL A 571 9.49 11.57 -0.01
C VAL A 571 9.34 11.34 -1.52
N ARG A 572 9.06 12.37 -2.31
CA ARG A 572 8.98 12.24 -3.77
C ARG A 572 10.33 11.93 -4.40
N THR A 573 11.40 12.58 -3.93
CA THR A 573 12.77 12.27 -4.37
C THR A 573 13.18 10.87 -3.95
N VAL A 574 12.83 10.45 -2.74
CA VAL A 574 13.06 9.10 -2.23
C VAL A 574 12.31 8.08 -3.08
N SER A 575 11.01 8.28 -3.33
CA SER A 575 10.20 7.38 -4.15
C SER A 575 10.76 7.21 -5.58
N ARG A 576 11.27 8.29 -6.18
CA ARG A 576 11.94 8.20 -7.50
C ARG A 576 13.21 7.35 -7.44
N ARG A 577 14.05 7.50 -6.40
CA ARG A 577 15.25 6.68 -6.22
C ARG A 577 14.92 5.21 -5.98
N VAL A 578 13.92 4.95 -5.15
CA VAL A 578 13.38 3.60 -4.93
C VAL A 578 12.85 3.01 -6.25
N ALA A 579 12.06 3.77 -6.99
CA ALA A 579 11.52 3.33 -8.28
C ALA A 579 12.61 2.97 -9.29
N LEU A 580 13.69 3.77 -9.36
CA LEU A 580 14.82 3.49 -10.23
C LEU A 580 15.52 2.17 -9.85
N ALA A 581 15.74 1.93 -8.56
CA ALA A 581 16.36 0.69 -8.08
C ALA A 581 15.48 -0.54 -8.34
N VAL A 582 14.16 -0.41 -8.16
CA VAL A 582 13.17 -1.48 -8.45
C VAL A 582 13.11 -1.77 -9.95
N ALA A 583 13.05 -0.72 -10.78
CA ALA A 583 13.02 -0.88 -12.23
C ALA A 583 14.31 -1.53 -12.79
N ALA A 584 15.46 -1.15 -12.24
CA ALA A 584 16.74 -1.78 -12.60
C ALA A 584 16.76 -3.26 -12.19
N ALA A 585 16.32 -3.60 -10.97
CA ALA A 585 16.21 -4.99 -10.53
C ALA A 585 15.25 -5.81 -11.43
N ALA A 586 14.14 -5.21 -11.87
CA ALA A 586 13.20 -5.87 -12.78
C ALA A 586 13.87 -6.21 -14.14
N VAL A 587 14.70 -5.31 -14.67
CA VAL A 587 15.47 -5.54 -15.91
C VAL A 587 16.52 -6.64 -15.68
N ASP A 588 17.28 -6.57 -14.59
CA ASP A 588 18.33 -7.54 -14.26
C ASP A 588 17.76 -8.96 -14.09
N GLU A 589 16.55 -9.09 -13.59
CA GLU A 589 15.83 -10.38 -13.43
C GLU A 589 15.10 -10.83 -14.72
N GLY A 590 15.17 -10.05 -15.80
CA GLY A 590 14.46 -10.35 -17.06
C GLY A 590 12.94 -10.26 -16.96
N LEU A 591 12.43 -9.53 -15.97
CA LEU A 591 10.99 -9.30 -15.75
C LEU A 591 10.47 -8.06 -16.47
N ALA A 592 11.34 -7.19 -16.93
CA ALA A 592 11.05 -6.01 -17.73
C ALA A 592 11.92 -5.99 -19.00
N GLU A 593 11.51 -5.19 -19.98
CA GLU A 593 12.34 -4.96 -21.17
C GLU A 593 13.65 -4.25 -20.79
N PRO A 594 14.78 -4.62 -21.42
CA PRO A 594 16.05 -3.96 -21.19
C PRO A 594 15.98 -2.47 -21.55
N LEU A 595 16.26 -1.62 -20.56
CA LEU A 595 16.37 -0.17 -20.71
C LEU A 595 17.62 0.32 -19.98
N ALA A 596 18.32 1.28 -20.56
CA ALA A 596 19.46 1.90 -19.89
C ALA A 596 18.98 2.73 -18.68
N PRO A 597 19.78 2.87 -17.60
CA PRO A 597 19.39 3.62 -16.43
C PRO A 597 18.92 5.07 -16.69
N PRO A 598 19.51 5.85 -17.62
CA PRO A 598 18.99 7.17 -17.95
C PRO A 598 17.58 7.16 -18.55
N ASP A 599 17.27 6.14 -19.38
CA ASP A 599 15.96 6.00 -20.02
C ASP A 599 14.90 5.55 -18.99
N LEU A 600 15.28 4.66 -18.06
CA LEU A 600 14.44 4.28 -16.92
C LEU A 600 14.10 5.50 -16.05
N ASP A 601 15.09 6.33 -15.75
CA ASP A 601 14.87 7.54 -14.95
C ASP A 601 14.00 8.58 -15.67
N ALA A 602 14.16 8.71 -16.99
CA ALA A 602 13.30 9.56 -17.81
C ALA A 602 11.85 9.06 -17.77
N ARG A 603 11.63 7.75 -17.98
CA ARG A 603 10.29 7.13 -17.93
C ARG A 603 9.63 7.24 -16.55
N ILE A 604 10.41 7.11 -15.48
CA ILE A 604 9.93 7.32 -14.11
C ILE A 604 9.45 8.77 -13.94
N ARG A 605 10.24 9.76 -14.38
CA ARG A 605 9.85 11.18 -14.30
C ARG A 605 8.59 11.48 -15.12
N GLU A 606 8.46 10.93 -16.30
CA GLU A 606 7.28 11.06 -17.14
C GLU A 606 6.02 10.41 -16.53
N THR A 607 6.20 9.37 -15.74
CA THR A 607 5.09 8.71 -15.02
C THR A 607 4.63 9.51 -13.81
N MET A 608 5.49 10.37 -13.23
CA MET A 608 5.19 11.14 -12.03
C MET A 608 4.34 12.37 -12.34
N TRP A 609 3.06 12.28 -12.01
CA TRP A 609 2.12 13.40 -12.09
C TRP A 609 2.40 14.48 -11.03
N GLU A 610 2.18 15.74 -11.41
CA GLU A 610 2.25 16.90 -10.52
C GLU A 610 0.86 17.53 -10.37
N PRO A 611 0.44 17.91 -9.13
CA PRO A 611 -0.86 18.52 -8.88
C PRO A 611 -0.92 19.99 -9.35
N ARG A 612 -1.09 20.16 -10.66
CA ARG A 612 -1.26 21.45 -11.34
C ARG A 612 -2.53 21.40 -12.16
N TYR A 613 -3.26 22.50 -12.24
CA TYR A 613 -4.40 22.59 -13.11
C TYR A 613 -3.98 22.60 -14.58
N ALA A 614 -4.51 21.67 -15.35
CA ALA A 614 -4.43 21.70 -16.79
C ALA A 614 -5.41 22.76 -17.37
N SER A 615 -5.13 23.27 -18.56
CA SER A 615 -6.13 23.99 -19.34
C SER A 615 -7.22 23.02 -19.78
N VAL A 616 -8.50 23.37 -19.59
CA VAL A 616 -9.63 22.52 -19.96
C VAL A 616 -10.29 23.05 -21.23
N ARG A 617 -10.45 22.16 -22.23
CA ARG A 617 -11.09 22.49 -23.50
C ARG A 617 -12.30 21.60 -23.75
N HIS A 618 -13.39 22.18 -24.24
CA HIS A 618 -14.55 21.42 -24.68
C HIS A 618 -14.31 20.78 -26.04
N VAL A 619 -14.65 19.50 -26.17
CA VAL A 619 -14.67 18.78 -27.44
C VAL A 619 -16.07 18.21 -27.69
N THR A 620 -16.60 18.45 -28.89
CA THR A 620 -17.87 17.81 -29.30
C THR A 620 -17.56 16.40 -29.80
N ARG A 621 -18.37 15.42 -29.38
CA ARG A 621 -18.30 14.08 -30.00
C ARG A 621 -18.62 14.22 -31.50
N GLN A 622 -17.70 13.80 -32.35
CA GLN A 622 -17.99 13.53 -33.75
C GLN A 622 -18.68 12.19 -33.91
#